data_3254c3b3d3b2b8437b0e0dda96f45e1d
#
_entry.id   3254c3b3d3b2b8437b0e0dda96f45e1d
#
_cell.length_a   1.000
_cell.length_b   1.000
_cell.length_c   1.000
_cell.angle_alpha   90.00
_cell.angle_beta   90.00
_cell.angle_gamma   90.00
#
_symmetry.space_group_name_H-M   'P 1'
#
loop_
_entity.id
_entity.type
_entity.pdbx_description
1 polymer ?
#
loop_
_entity_poly.entity_id
_entity_poly.type
_entity_poly.pdbx_seq_one_letter_code
_entity_poly.pdbx_strand_id
1 'polypeptide(L)'
;MKKILIANRGEIAVRIIRAAHDLGIQTVAIYSEGDKDALHTQIADEAYCVGPTLSKDSYLNIPNILSIATSTGCDGVHPGYGFLAENGDFAELCEACQLKFIGPSYESIQKMGIKDVAKAEMIKANVPVVPGSEGLIQSIDDAKKVAKKIGYPVIIKATAGGGGKGIRVARDEKELETGIRMTQQEAETAFGNGGLYLEKFIENFRHIEIQIVGDSYGNVIHLGERDCTIQRRMQKLVEEAPSPILSEEKRQEMGNAAVRAAKAVNYENAGTI
;
A
#
# COMPACT_ATOMS: atom_id res chain seq x y z
N MET A 1 -25.64 3.61 -4.31
CA MET A 1 -24.71 3.38 -5.43
C MET A 1 -25.41 2.46 -6.43
N LYS A 2 -25.51 2.89 -7.68
CA LYS A 2 -26.22 2.13 -8.74
C LYS A 2 -25.31 1.72 -9.88
N LYS A 3 -24.25 2.49 -10.11
CA LYS A 3 -23.31 2.27 -11.21
C LYS A 3 -21.90 2.67 -10.80
N ILE A 4 -20.91 1.81 -11.07
CA ILE A 4 -19.50 2.07 -10.73
C ILE A 4 -18.60 1.88 -11.96
N LEU A 5 -17.55 2.70 -12.04
CA LEU A 5 -16.43 2.48 -12.94
C LEU A 5 -15.36 1.63 -12.23
N ILE A 6 -14.83 0.63 -12.90
CA ILE A 6 -13.71 -0.19 -12.42
C ILE A 6 -12.42 0.34 -13.05
N ALA A 7 -11.61 1.06 -12.24
CA ALA A 7 -10.35 1.66 -12.67
C ALA A 7 -9.18 0.66 -12.58
N ASN A 8 -9.37 -0.51 -13.17
CA ASN A 8 -8.40 -1.59 -13.19
C ASN A 8 -8.64 -2.54 -14.38
N ARG A 9 -7.86 -3.60 -14.48
CA ARG A 9 -7.90 -4.61 -15.56
C ARG A 9 -7.75 -6.03 -15.01
N GLY A 10 -7.83 -7.01 -15.92
CA GLY A 10 -7.47 -8.39 -15.61
C GLY A 10 -8.40 -9.03 -14.57
N GLU A 11 -7.84 -9.91 -13.76
CA GLU A 11 -8.62 -10.75 -12.82
C GLU A 11 -9.31 -9.94 -11.73
N ILE A 12 -8.68 -8.85 -11.25
CA ILE A 12 -9.30 -8.02 -10.22
C ILE A 12 -10.52 -7.26 -10.76
N ALA A 13 -10.45 -6.77 -12.00
CA ALA A 13 -11.61 -6.15 -12.63
C ALA A 13 -12.76 -7.16 -12.79
N VAL A 14 -12.47 -8.39 -13.20
CA VAL A 14 -13.46 -9.49 -13.26
C VAL A 14 -14.06 -9.76 -11.87
N ARG A 15 -13.23 -9.79 -10.82
CA ARG A 15 -13.69 -10.03 -9.44
C ARG A 15 -14.63 -8.93 -8.96
N ILE A 16 -14.29 -7.67 -9.25
CA ILE A 16 -15.12 -6.50 -8.86
C ILE A 16 -16.44 -6.50 -9.65
N ILE A 17 -16.42 -6.74 -10.96
CA ILE A 17 -17.62 -6.80 -11.79
C ILE A 17 -18.59 -7.85 -11.25
N ARG A 18 -18.12 -9.06 -10.98
CA ARG A 18 -18.96 -10.13 -10.43
C ARG A 18 -19.59 -9.74 -9.09
N ALA A 19 -18.80 -9.15 -8.16
CA ALA A 19 -19.32 -8.69 -6.89
C ALA A 19 -20.33 -7.55 -7.03
N ALA A 20 -20.13 -6.64 -7.98
CA ALA A 20 -21.07 -5.56 -8.29
C ALA A 20 -22.41 -6.12 -8.83
N HIS A 21 -22.33 -7.09 -9.75
CA HIS A 21 -23.52 -7.76 -10.29
C HIS A 21 -24.31 -8.51 -9.22
N ASP A 22 -23.63 -9.21 -8.28
CA ASP A 22 -24.27 -9.88 -7.14
C ASP A 22 -25.04 -8.89 -6.24
N LEU A 23 -24.63 -7.63 -6.24
CA LEU A 23 -25.26 -6.53 -5.49
C LEU A 23 -26.26 -5.73 -6.35
N GLY A 24 -26.49 -6.10 -7.61
CA GLY A 24 -27.35 -5.36 -8.52
C GLY A 24 -26.80 -4.00 -8.96
N ILE A 25 -25.47 -3.81 -8.91
CA ILE A 25 -24.78 -2.58 -9.30
C ILE A 25 -24.28 -2.73 -10.75
N GLN A 26 -24.59 -1.76 -11.60
CA GLN A 26 -24.08 -1.70 -12.95
C GLN A 26 -22.59 -1.36 -13.00
N THR A 27 -21.89 -1.87 -14.01
CA THR A 27 -20.45 -1.78 -14.13
C THR A 27 -19.99 -1.17 -15.43
N VAL A 28 -19.02 -0.25 -15.32
CA VAL A 28 -18.30 0.32 -16.45
C VAL A 28 -16.84 -0.13 -16.34
N ALA A 29 -16.41 -0.96 -17.28
CA ALA A 29 -15.01 -1.33 -17.39
C ALA A 29 -14.23 -0.34 -18.26
N ILE A 30 -12.96 -0.14 -17.93
CA ILE A 30 -12.01 0.53 -18.81
C ILE A 30 -10.98 -0.47 -19.33
N TYR A 31 -10.48 -0.22 -20.54
CA TYR A 31 -9.44 -1.06 -21.13
C TYR A 31 -8.46 -0.23 -21.97
N SER A 32 -7.19 -0.64 -21.98
CA SER A 32 -6.23 -0.16 -22.97
C SER A 32 -6.46 -0.83 -24.31
N GLU A 33 -5.99 -0.27 -25.41
CA GLU A 33 -6.12 -0.90 -26.75
C GLU A 33 -5.68 -2.37 -26.76
N GLY A 34 -4.63 -2.72 -25.99
CA GLY A 34 -4.12 -4.10 -25.90
C GLY A 34 -5.02 -5.05 -25.10
N ASP A 35 -5.95 -4.54 -24.31
CA ASP A 35 -6.87 -5.34 -23.47
C ASP A 35 -8.31 -5.39 -24.01
N LYS A 36 -8.53 -4.95 -25.24
CA LYS A 36 -9.87 -4.83 -25.84
C LYS A 36 -10.70 -6.11 -25.70
N ASP A 37 -10.08 -7.27 -25.89
CA ASP A 37 -10.76 -8.57 -25.90
C ASP A 37 -10.62 -9.32 -24.55
N ALA A 38 -10.17 -8.64 -23.49
CA ALA A 38 -10.00 -9.21 -22.17
C ALA A 38 -11.36 -9.54 -21.51
N LEU A 39 -11.40 -10.54 -20.64
CA LEU A 39 -12.66 -11.04 -20.04
C LEU A 39 -13.45 -9.93 -19.33
N HIS A 40 -12.78 -9.02 -18.62
CA HIS A 40 -13.45 -7.95 -17.87
C HIS A 40 -14.25 -7.00 -18.79
N THR A 41 -13.80 -6.78 -20.04
CA THR A 41 -14.53 -5.96 -21.01
C THR A 41 -15.78 -6.66 -21.55
N GLN A 42 -15.76 -8.00 -21.58
CA GLN A 42 -16.87 -8.81 -22.10
C GLN A 42 -18.01 -9.00 -21.10
N ILE A 43 -17.68 -8.97 -19.80
CA ILE A 43 -18.66 -9.25 -18.72
C ILE A 43 -19.20 -7.99 -18.04
N ALA A 44 -18.58 -6.83 -18.23
CA ALA A 44 -19.09 -5.55 -17.74
C ALA A 44 -20.33 -5.13 -18.54
N ASP A 45 -21.22 -4.34 -17.93
CA ASP A 45 -22.40 -3.80 -18.64
C ASP A 45 -22.00 -2.82 -19.74
N GLU A 46 -20.92 -2.05 -19.51
CA GLU A 46 -20.32 -1.16 -20.50
C GLU A 46 -18.80 -1.25 -20.43
N ALA A 47 -18.11 -1.02 -21.55
CA ALA A 47 -16.66 -1.02 -21.61
C ALA A 47 -16.14 0.07 -22.55
N TYR A 48 -15.12 0.83 -22.09
CA TYR A 48 -14.56 1.96 -22.82
C TYR A 48 -13.04 1.89 -22.92
N CYS A 49 -12.52 2.23 -24.10
CA CYS A 49 -11.09 2.38 -24.30
C CYS A 49 -10.60 3.64 -23.59
N VAL A 50 -9.66 3.49 -22.66
CA VAL A 50 -9.11 4.58 -21.86
C VAL A 50 -7.81 5.15 -22.43
N GLY A 51 -7.20 4.47 -23.40
CA GLY A 51 -5.97 4.89 -24.07
C GLY A 51 -5.15 3.74 -24.67
N PRO A 52 -3.94 4.06 -25.12
CA PRO A 52 -3.03 3.08 -25.72
C PRO A 52 -2.60 1.98 -24.74
N THR A 53 -1.83 0.99 -25.23
CA THR A 53 -1.44 -0.19 -24.45
C THR A 53 -0.59 0.12 -23.21
N LEU A 54 0.20 1.19 -23.23
CA LEU A 54 1.05 1.54 -22.09
C LEU A 54 0.21 2.06 -20.92
N SER A 55 0.42 1.50 -19.71
CA SER A 55 -0.36 1.85 -18.51
C SER A 55 -0.30 3.33 -18.14
N LYS A 56 0.84 4.01 -18.38
CA LYS A 56 0.99 5.44 -18.12
C LYS A 56 0.03 6.31 -18.94
N ASP A 57 -0.33 5.84 -20.13
CA ASP A 57 -1.16 6.56 -21.09
C ASP A 57 -2.62 6.06 -21.08
N SER A 58 -2.94 5.05 -20.26
CA SER A 58 -4.25 4.40 -20.12
C SER A 58 -4.70 4.29 -18.66
N TYR A 59 -4.36 3.22 -17.95
CA TYR A 59 -4.82 2.94 -16.57
C TYR A 59 -4.30 3.92 -15.51
N LEU A 60 -3.27 4.73 -15.81
CA LEU A 60 -2.77 5.82 -14.98
C LEU A 60 -3.17 7.21 -15.49
N ASN A 61 -4.00 7.27 -16.54
CA ASN A 61 -4.49 8.53 -17.11
C ASN A 61 -5.75 8.98 -16.36
N ILE A 62 -5.56 9.69 -15.24
CA ILE A 62 -6.64 10.15 -14.37
C ILE A 62 -7.71 10.96 -15.14
N PRO A 63 -7.35 11.95 -15.98
CA PRO A 63 -8.36 12.73 -16.75
C PRO A 63 -9.28 11.86 -17.60
N ASN A 64 -8.73 10.86 -18.32
CA ASN A 64 -9.53 9.99 -19.16
C ASN A 64 -10.46 9.10 -18.33
N ILE A 65 -9.96 8.54 -17.21
CA ILE A 65 -10.76 7.71 -16.31
C ILE A 65 -11.93 8.48 -15.73
N LEU A 66 -11.69 9.69 -15.21
CA LEU A 66 -12.74 10.56 -14.64
C LEU A 66 -13.74 11.02 -15.71
N SER A 67 -13.26 11.31 -16.93
CA SER A 67 -14.14 11.66 -18.05
C SER A 67 -15.10 10.51 -18.39
N ILE A 68 -14.61 9.27 -18.44
CA ILE A 68 -15.46 8.10 -18.69
C ILE A 68 -16.45 7.92 -17.52
N ALA A 69 -16.00 7.99 -16.27
CA ALA A 69 -16.86 7.82 -15.10
C ALA A 69 -18.01 8.83 -15.06
N THR A 70 -17.71 10.09 -15.31
CA THR A 70 -18.70 11.17 -15.29
C THR A 70 -19.65 11.12 -16.49
N SER A 71 -19.14 10.89 -17.71
CA SER A 71 -19.96 10.83 -18.93
C SER A 71 -20.89 9.62 -18.98
N THR A 72 -20.51 8.53 -18.30
CA THR A 72 -21.35 7.32 -18.21
C THR A 72 -22.30 7.33 -17.00
N GLY A 73 -22.29 8.39 -16.19
CA GLY A 73 -23.16 8.56 -15.03
C GLY A 73 -22.87 7.56 -13.90
N CYS A 74 -21.60 7.28 -13.64
CA CYS A 74 -21.21 6.47 -12.49
C CYS A 74 -21.42 7.23 -11.17
N ASP A 75 -21.79 6.50 -10.12
CA ASP A 75 -21.87 7.01 -8.74
C ASP A 75 -20.54 6.90 -7.99
N GLY A 76 -19.63 6.04 -8.48
CA GLY A 76 -18.36 5.78 -7.83
C GLY A 76 -17.35 5.11 -8.73
N VAL A 77 -16.12 5.01 -8.21
CA VAL A 77 -14.97 4.39 -8.87
C VAL A 77 -14.34 3.36 -7.94
N HIS A 78 -14.15 2.14 -8.42
CA HIS A 78 -13.42 1.09 -7.72
C HIS A 78 -12.03 0.93 -8.34
N PRO A 79 -10.95 1.28 -7.63
CA PRO A 79 -9.60 1.24 -8.18
C PRO A 79 -8.99 -0.18 -8.19
N GLY A 80 -9.60 -1.16 -7.51
CA GLY A 80 -8.99 -2.47 -7.28
C GLY A 80 -7.75 -2.37 -6.41
N TYR A 81 -6.65 -2.96 -6.85
CA TYR A 81 -5.32 -2.84 -6.25
C TYR A 81 -4.28 -2.44 -7.29
N GLY A 82 -3.13 -1.91 -6.87
CA GLY A 82 -2.13 -1.35 -7.78
C GLY A 82 -2.62 -0.10 -8.51
N PHE A 83 -2.02 0.25 -9.64
CA PHE A 83 -2.34 1.45 -10.42
C PHE A 83 -2.64 2.68 -9.55
N LEU A 84 -3.88 3.13 -9.50
CA LEU A 84 -4.33 4.32 -8.78
C LEU A 84 -4.96 4.03 -7.41
N ALA A 85 -4.93 2.77 -6.94
CA ALA A 85 -5.56 2.39 -5.67
C ALA A 85 -4.97 3.09 -4.44
N GLU A 86 -3.67 3.43 -4.49
CA GLU A 86 -2.95 4.12 -3.42
C GLU A 86 -2.58 5.56 -3.82
N ASN A 87 -3.28 6.13 -4.80
CA ASN A 87 -3.04 7.49 -5.27
C ASN A 87 -4.04 8.46 -4.60
N GLY A 88 -3.55 9.27 -3.65
CA GLY A 88 -4.37 10.24 -2.91
C GLY A 88 -4.98 11.30 -3.83
N ASP A 89 -4.21 11.80 -4.81
CA ASP A 89 -4.71 12.82 -5.74
C ASP A 89 -5.87 12.28 -6.59
N PHE A 90 -5.82 11.00 -6.97
CA PHE A 90 -6.92 10.37 -7.69
C PHE A 90 -8.17 10.23 -6.81
N ALA A 91 -8.01 9.84 -5.54
CA ALA A 91 -9.13 9.77 -4.61
C ALA A 91 -9.77 11.13 -4.37
N GLU A 92 -8.98 12.19 -4.19
CA GLU A 92 -9.44 13.59 -4.05
C GLU A 92 -10.17 14.05 -5.30
N LEU A 93 -9.64 13.80 -6.49
CA LEU A 93 -10.27 14.16 -7.75
C LEU A 93 -11.58 13.40 -8.01
N CYS A 94 -11.69 12.14 -7.57
CA CYS A 94 -12.96 11.43 -7.60
C CYS A 94 -14.03 12.15 -6.77
N GLU A 95 -13.70 12.56 -5.53
CA GLU A 95 -14.60 13.30 -4.66
C GLU A 95 -14.99 14.66 -5.25
N ALA A 96 -14.02 15.39 -5.82
CA ALA A 96 -14.28 16.66 -6.52
C ALA A 96 -15.24 16.52 -7.72
N CYS A 97 -15.22 15.34 -8.37
CA CYS A 97 -16.15 14.98 -9.44
C CYS A 97 -17.47 14.36 -8.94
N GLN A 98 -17.73 14.37 -7.62
CA GLN A 98 -18.91 13.76 -6.99
C GLN A 98 -19.00 12.25 -7.21
N LEU A 99 -17.86 11.59 -7.39
CA LEU A 99 -17.72 10.13 -7.50
C LEU A 99 -17.24 9.57 -6.17
N LYS A 100 -17.95 8.60 -5.59
CA LYS A 100 -17.43 7.90 -4.39
C LYS A 100 -16.22 7.06 -4.77
N PHE A 101 -15.07 7.38 -4.23
CA PHE A 101 -13.91 6.50 -4.31
C PHE A 101 -14.15 5.28 -3.40
N ILE A 102 -14.11 4.07 -3.96
CA ILE A 102 -14.31 2.83 -3.20
C ILE A 102 -12.95 2.38 -2.68
N GLY A 103 -12.58 2.92 -1.55
CA GLY A 103 -11.31 2.79 -0.88
C GLY A 103 -11.23 3.70 0.33
N PRO A 104 -10.05 3.86 0.95
CA PRO A 104 -9.84 4.81 2.02
C PRO A 104 -9.90 6.25 1.51
N SER A 105 -10.12 7.22 2.42
CA SER A 105 -10.11 8.64 2.06
C SER A 105 -8.74 9.09 1.55
N TYR A 106 -8.70 10.18 0.78
CA TYR A 106 -7.44 10.71 0.24
C TYR A 106 -6.47 11.10 1.37
N GLU A 107 -6.97 11.63 2.49
CA GLU A 107 -6.15 11.96 3.66
C GLU A 107 -5.51 10.72 4.29
N SER A 108 -6.26 9.61 4.36
CA SER A 108 -5.74 8.33 4.88
C SER A 108 -4.65 7.78 3.96
N ILE A 109 -4.87 7.84 2.64
CA ILE A 109 -3.87 7.43 1.65
C ILE A 109 -2.60 8.27 1.78
N GLN A 110 -2.72 9.59 1.84
CA GLN A 110 -1.58 10.50 1.97
C GLN A 110 -0.80 10.26 3.27
N LYS A 111 -1.48 10.16 4.42
CA LYS A 111 -0.85 9.90 5.72
C LYS A 111 -0.07 8.59 5.72
N MET A 112 -0.65 7.53 5.15
CA MET A 112 0.00 6.21 5.09
C MET A 112 1.09 6.14 4.02
N GLY A 113 1.01 6.96 2.98
CA GLY A 113 2.03 7.06 1.93
C GLY A 113 3.35 7.66 2.39
N ILE A 114 3.35 8.48 3.45
CA ILE A 114 4.55 9.12 4.01
C ILE A 114 5.05 8.29 5.19
N LYS A 115 6.13 7.54 5.00
CA LYS A 115 6.65 6.54 5.97
C LYS A 115 6.86 7.09 7.37
N ASP A 116 7.38 8.31 7.51
CA ASP A 116 7.66 8.93 8.81
C ASP A 116 6.37 9.31 9.54
N VAL A 117 5.41 9.86 8.80
CA VAL A 117 4.09 10.22 9.32
C VAL A 117 3.35 8.96 9.74
N ALA A 118 3.31 7.95 8.87
CA ALA A 118 2.69 6.66 9.15
C ALA A 118 3.28 6.02 10.42
N LYS A 119 4.62 5.94 10.54
CA LYS A 119 5.29 5.37 11.71
C LYS A 119 4.98 6.14 12.99
N ALA A 120 4.98 7.47 12.94
CA ALA A 120 4.64 8.31 14.09
C ALA A 120 3.20 8.10 14.56
N GLU A 121 2.24 8.02 13.63
CA GLU A 121 0.84 7.75 13.96
C GLU A 121 0.65 6.33 14.54
N MET A 122 1.37 5.33 14.03
CA MET A 122 1.34 3.96 14.57
C MET A 122 1.86 3.92 16.01
N ILE A 123 2.97 4.61 16.32
CA ILE A 123 3.52 4.69 17.68
C ILE A 123 2.51 5.35 18.63
N LYS A 124 1.89 6.48 18.24
CA LYS A 124 0.85 7.15 19.03
C LYS A 124 -0.35 6.25 19.32
N ALA A 125 -0.71 5.41 18.36
CA ALA A 125 -1.81 4.45 18.47
C ALA A 125 -1.44 3.16 19.22
N ASN A 126 -0.25 3.08 19.84
CA ASN A 126 0.26 1.85 20.47
C ASN A 126 0.25 0.63 19.53
N VAL A 127 0.56 0.84 18.25
CA VAL A 127 0.77 -0.22 17.26
C VAL A 127 2.26 -0.56 17.23
N PRO A 128 2.63 -1.84 17.36
CA PRO A 128 4.02 -2.26 17.24
C PRO A 128 4.62 -1.85 15.89
N VAL A 129 5.79 -1.24 15.91
CA VAL A 129 6.54 -0.88 14.71
C VAL A 129 7.92 -1.49 14.75
N VAL A 130 8.55 -1.67 13.58
CA VAL A 130 9.95 -2.11 13.53
C VAL A 130 10.81 -1.08 14.25
N PRO A 131 11.60 -1.51 15.28
CA PRO A 131 12.49 -0.60 15.99
C PRO A 131 13.49 0.08 15.05
N GLY A 132 13.72 1.37 15.24
CA GLY A 132 14.62 2.13 14.35
C GLY A 132 14.86 3.55 14.85
N SER A 133 15.44 4.37 13.98
CA SER A 133 15.66 5.80 14.26
C SER A 133 14.35 6.57 14.33
N GLU A 134 14.33 7.60 15.18
CA GLU A 134 13.26 8.58 15.27
C GLU A 134 13.55 9.72 14.27
N GLY A 135 13.33 9.45 12.99
CA GLY A 135 13.69 10.37 11.89
C GLY A 135 15.04 10.07 11.27
N LEU A 136 15.59 11.06 10.58
CA LEU A 136 16.85 10.95 9.86
C LEU A 136 18.05 10.84 10.80
N ILE A 137 19.00 9.99 10.46
CA ILE A 137 20.30 9.91 11.12
C ILE A 137 21.08 11.17 10.82
N GLN A 138 21.52 11.87 11.90
CA GLN A 138 22.23 13.14 11.80
C GLN A 138 23.75 12.97 11.72
N SER A 139 24.28 11.87 12.26
CA SER A 139 25.72 11.57 12.28
C SER A 139 25.97 10.08 12.45
N ILE A 140 27.23 9.64 12.19
CA ILE A 140 27.65 8.27 12.45
C ILE A 140 27.50 7.91 13.93
N ASP A 141 27.79 8.84 14.84
CA ASP A 141 27.66 8.63 16.30
C ASP A 141 26.20 8.48 16.72
N ASP A 142 25.30 9.22 16.09
CA ASP A 142 23.86 9.06 16.28
C ASP A 142 23.40 7.67 15.81
N ALA A 143 23.82 7.24 14.63
CA ALA A 143 23.55 5.89 14.13
C ALA A 143 24.06 4.78 15.06
N LYS A 144 25.25 4.93 15.64
CA LYS A 144 25.80 3.97 16.61
C LYS A 144 24.95 3.89 17.87
N LYS A 145 24.47 5.03 18.39
CA LYS A 145 23.56 5.05 19.54
C LYS A 145 22.25 4.33 19.24
N VAL A 146 21.66 4.61 18.08
CA VAL A 146 20.44 3.93 17.64
C VAL A 146 20.70 2.43 17.50
N ALA A 147 21.76 2.01 16.78
CA ALA A 147 22.08 0.61 16.59
C ALA A 147 22.33 -0.14 17.90
N LYS A 148 22.99 0.49 18.90
CA LYS A 148 23.15 -0.10 20.24
C LYS A 148 21.81 -0.29 20.95
N LYS A 149 20.87 0.67 20.81
CA LYS A 149 19.53 0.61 21.41
C LYS A 149 18.69 -0.51 20.83
N ILE A 150 18.67 -0.67 19.48
CA ILE A 150 17.83 -1.66 18.78
C ILE A 150 18.50 -3.01 18.56
N GLY A 151 19.82 -3.08 18.72
CA GLY A 151 20.65 -4.30 18.52
C GLY A 151 20.92 -4.61 17.05
N TYR A 152 22.10 -5.16 16.76
CA TYR A 152 22.45 -5.67 15.44
C TYR A 152 21.74 -7.02 15.13
N PRO A 153 21.56 -7.40 13.84
CA PRO A 153 21.83 -6.59 12.64
C PRO A 153 20.84 -5.45 12.45
N VAL A 154 21.29 -4.40 11.75
CA VAL A 154 20.48 -3.24 11.38
C VAL A 154 20.49 -3.02 9.87
N ILE A 155 19.47 -2.38 9.34
CA ILE A 155 19.38 -1.99 7.95
C ILE A 155 19.40 -0.48 7.82
N ILE A 156 20.27 0.01 6.95
CA ILE A 156 20.43 1.41 6.57
C ILE A 156 19.58 1.63 5.31
N LYS A 157 18.71 2.62 5.33
CA LYS A 157 17.83 2.96 4.20
C LYS A 157 17.92 4.44 3.85
N ALA A 158 18.10 4.75 2.58
CA ALA A 158 17.99 6.12 2.09
C ALA A 158 16.51 6.57 2.05
N THR A 159 16.26 7.87 2.30
CA THR A 159 14.94 8.49 2.16
C THR A 159 14.41 8.41 0.74
N ALA A 160 15.28 8.72 -0.20
CA ALA A 160 15.04 8.59 -1.62
C ALA A 160 15.71 7.30 -2.09
N GLY A 161 14.97 6.19 -2.17
CA GLY A 161 15.49 4.89 -2.59
C GLY A 161 14.42 4.06 -3.28
N GLY A 162 14.82 3.28 -4.27
CA GLY A 162 13.95 2.37 -5.00
C GLY A 162 14.75 1.33 -5.76
N GLY A 163 14.12 0.17 -6.06
CA GLY A 163 14.77 -0.87 -6.85
C GLY A 163 15.99 -1.52 -6.19
N GLY A 164 16.10 -1.49 -4.85
CA GLY A 164 17.23 -2.08 -4.10
C GLY A 164 18.46 -1.18 -3.98
N LYS A 165 18.41 0.05 -4.50
CA LYS A 165 19.47 1.08 -4.30
C LYS A 165 19.22 1.86 -3.02
N GLY A 166 20.30 2.27 -2.34
CA GLY A 166 20.20 3.01 -1.09
C GLY A 166 19.83 2.15 0.12
N ILE A 167 20.10 0.84 0.09
CA ILE A 167 19.81 -0.10 1.18
C ILE A 167 21.04 -0.95 1.48
N ARG A 168 21.46 -1.04 2.77
CA ARG A 168 22.56 -1.89 3.24
C ARG A 168 22.27 -2.45 4.62
N VAL A 169 22.68 -3.69 4.84
CA VAL A 169 22.62 -4.35 6.16
C VAL A 169 23.99 -4.22 6.82
N ALA A 170 23.99 -3.91 8.12
CA ALA A 170 25.18 -3.89 8.96
C ALA A 170 24.99 -4.83 10.16
N ARG A 171 25.96 -5.71 10.37
CA ARG A 171 25.94 -6.73 11.44
C ARG A 171 26.74 -6.32 12.67
N ASP A 172 27.60 -5.31 12.50
CA ASP A 172 28.40 -4.73 13.56
C ASP A 172 28.63 -3.24 13.34
N GLU A 173 29.36 -2.63 14.29
CA GLU A 173 29.63 -1.17 14.29
C GLU A 173 30.52 -0.75 13.09
N LYS A 174 31.45 -1.62 12.66
CA LYS A 174 32.36 -1.34 11.55
C LYS A 174 31.61 -1.36 10.22
N GLU A 175 30.76 -2.38 10.03
CA GLU A 175 29.87 -2.45 8.85
C GLU A 175 28.90 -1.27 8.82
N LEU A 176 28.38 -0.84 9.98
CA LEU A 176 27.50 0.31 10.08
C LEU A 176 28.16 1.60 9.59
N GLU A 177 29.37 1.92 10.06
CA GLU A 177 30.09 3.12 9.62
C GLU A 177 30.33 3.12 8.11
N THR A 178 30.82 2.01 7.59
CA THR A 178 31.08 1.83 6.16
C THR A 178 29.79 1.93 5.36
N GLY A 179 28.74 1.25 5.83
CA GLY A 179 27.43 1.23 5.20
C GLY A 179 26.78 2.61 5.11
N ILE A 180 26.85 3.40 6.18
CA ILE A 180 26.32 4.77 6.19
C ILE A 180 26.99 5.62 5.12
N ARG A 181 28.35 5.67 5.10
CA ARG A 181 29.09 6.48 4.13
C ARG A 181 28.74 6.11 2.70
N MET A 182 28.73 4.81 2.40
CA MET A 182 28.43 4.30 1.06
C MET A 182 26.97 4.57 0.65
N THR A 183 26.02 4.34 1.56
CA THR A 183 24.59 4.54 1.26
C THR A 183 24.27 6.03 1.09
N GLN A 184 24.87 6.90 1.89
CA GLN A 184 24.69 8.34 1.80
C GLN A 184 25.22 8.88 0.45
N GLN A 185 26.43 8.47 0.07
CA GLN A 185 27.04 8.89 -1.21
C GLN A 185 26.24 8.38 -2.42
N GLU A 186 25.76 7.13 -2.36
CA GLU A 186 24.93 6.53 -3.40
C GLU A 186 23.58 7.28 -3.54
N ALA A 187 22.94 7.59 -2.41
CA ALA A 187 21.67 8.29 -2.38
C ALA A 187 21.80 9.74 -2.87
N GLU A 188 22.87 10.42 -2.47
CA GLU A 188 23.16 11.78 -2.89
C GLU A 188 23.45 11.86 -4.39
N THR A 189 24.21 10.89 -4.92
CA THR A 189 24.53 10.81 -6.35
C THR A 189 23.32 10.44 -7.20
N ALA A 190 22.51 9.49 -6.75
CA ALA A 190 21.40 8.96 -7.55
C ALA A 190 20.11 9.79 -7.44
N PHE A 191 19.89 10.46 -6.31
CA PHE A 191 18.61 11.09 -5.98
C PHE A 191 18.73 12.53 -5.48
N GLY A 192 19.96 13.06 -5.31
CA GLY A 192 20.18 14.41 -4.78
C GLY A 192 19.80 14.58 -3.29
N ASN A 193 19.63 13.49 -2.55
CA ASN A 193 19.24 13.49 -1.15
C ASN A 193 19.94 12.36 -0.39
N GLY A 194 20.86 12.72 0.50
CA GLY A 194 21.67 11.81 1.31
C GLY A 194 21.03 11.44 2.68
N GLY A 195 19.78 11.76 2.92
CA GLY A 195 19.07 11.42 4.16
C GLY A 195 18.94 9.92 4.39
N LEU A 196 19.26 9.44 5.58
CA LEU A 196 19.25 8.01 5.93
C LEU A 196 18.41 7.73 7.18
N TYR A 197 17.80 6.54 7.20
CA TYR A 197 17.18 5.90 8.38
C TYR A 197 17.92 4.65 8.78
N LEU A 198 17.75 4.27 10.04
CA LEU A 198 18.23 3.02 10.57
C LEU A 198 17.05 2.23 11.14
N GLU A 199 16.95 0.95 10.79
CA GLU A 199 15.92 0.06 11.34
C GLU A 199 16.54 -1.28 11.75
N LYS A 200 15.88 -1.99 12.65
CA LYS A 200 16.23 -3.38 12.98
C LYS A 200 16.08 -4.23 11.72
N PHE A 201 17.12 -4.97 11.36
CA PHE A 201 17.02 -5.97 10.31
C PHE A 201 16.54 -7.29 10.90
N ILE A 202 15.43 -7.79 10.39
CA ILE A 202 14.83 -9.06 10.83
C ILE A 202 15.19 -10.10 9.80
N GLU A 203 15.97 -11.12 10.18
CA GLU A 203 16.50 -12.14 9.26
C GLU A 203 15.54 -13.32 9.09
N ASN A 204 14.94 -13.78 10.19
CA ASN A 204 13.99 -14.90 10.19
C ASN A 204 12.61 -14.37 10.55
N PHE A 205 11.76 -14.15 9.57
CA PHE A 205 10.43 -13.60 9.76
C PHE A 205 9.38 -14.37 8.98
N ARG A 206 8.14 -14.21 9.42
CA ARG A 206 6.96 -14.50 8.63
C ARG A 206 6.31 -13.21 8.19
N HIS A 207 5.80 -13.20 6.97
CA HIS A 207 5.02 -12.09 6.45
C HIS A 207 3.55 -12.37 6.72
N ILE A 208 3.04 -11.80 7.81
CA ILE A 208 1.64 -11.91 8.21
C ILE A 208 0.97 -10.56 8.00
N GLU A 209 -0.15 -10.57 7.32
CA GLU A 209 -0.98 -9.37 7.12
C GLU A 209 -2.39 -9.59 7.69
N ILE A 210 -2.98 -8.53 8.19
CA ILE A 210 -4.32 -8.53 8.78
C ILE A 210 -5.29 -7.81 7.84
N GLN A 211 -6.35 -8.50 7.44
CA GLN A 211 -7.45 -7.89 6.69
C GLN A 211 -8.31 -7.06 7.63
N ILE A 212 -8.54 -5.80 7.28
CA ILE A 212 -9.46 -4.91 8.00
C ILE A 212 -10.59 -4.45 7.10
N VAL A 213 -11.70 -4.05 7.74
CA VAL A 213 -12.81 -3.33 7.11
C VAL A 213 -13.26 -2.22 8.03
N GLY A 214 -13.33 -1.01 7.51
CA GLY A 214 -13.83 0.18 8.19
C GLY A 214 -15.08 0.74 7.52
N ASP A 215 -16.03 1.25 8.30
CA ASP A 215 -17.16 2.02 7.81
C ASP A 215 -16.92 3.53 7.93
N SER A 216 -17.82 4.33 7.35
CA SER A 216 -17.76 5.80 7.43
C SER A 216 -18.19 6.37 8.81
N TYR A 217 -18.54 5.51 9.76
CA TYR A 217 -18.93 5.90 11.12
C TYR A 217 -17.82 5.67 12.15
N GLY A 218 -16.64 5.22 11.70
CA GLY A 218 -15.48 4.95 12.55
C GLY A 218 -15.46 3.56 13.19
N ASN A 219 -16.37 2.66 12.78
CA ASN A 219 -16.28 1.27 13.18
C ASN A 219 -15.25 0.57 12.30
N VAL A 220 -14.34 -0.18 12.93
CA VAL A 220 -13.32 -0.98 12.24
C VAL A 220 -13.28 -2.36 12.88
N ILE A 221 -13.26 -3.38 12.04
CA ILE A 221 -13.07 -4.78 12.45
C ILE A 221 -11.91 -5.39 11.68
N HIS A 222 -11.32 -6.44 12.22
CA HIS A 222 -10.41 -7.31 11.46
C HIS A 222 -11.12 -8.63 11.08
N LEU A 223 -10.74 -9.20 9.94
CA LEU A 223 -11.27 -10.45 9.40
C LEU A 223 -10.27 -11.62 9.51
N GLY A 224 -9.29 -11.51 10.39
CA GLY A 224 -8.19 -12.46 10.52
C GLY A 224 -7.00 -12.12 9.63
N GLU A 225 -6.07 -13.06 9.56
CA GLU A 225 -4.78 -12.90 8.90
C GLU A 225 -4.66 -13.73 7.62
N ARG A 226 -3.67 -13.33 6.81
CA ARG A 226 -3.04 -14.14 5.77
C ARG A 226 -1.55 -14.29 6.04
N ASP A 227 -1.03 -15.49 5.89
CA ASP A 227 0.42 -15.75 5.88
C ASP A 227 0.92 -15.69 4.43
N CYS A 228 1.69 -14.67 4.11
CA CYS A 228 2.20 -14.36 2.77
C CYS A 228 3.72 -14.58 2.70
N THR A 229 4.27 -15.46 3.52
CA THR A 229 5.71 -15.67 3.66
C THR A 229 6.36 -16.24 2.40
N ILE A 230 5.64 -17.05 1.63
CA ILE A 230 6.15 -17.66 0.40
C ILE A 230 6.15 -16.63 -0.73
N GLN A 231 7.33 -16.07 -0.97
CA GLN A 231 7.54 -14.98 -1.93
C GLN A 231 8.72 -15.26 -2.87
N ARG A 232 8.69 -14.67 -4.05
CA ARG A 232 9.84 -14.62 -4.98
C ARG A 232 10.09 -13.17 -5.36
N ARG A 233 11.27 -12.65 -5.07
CA ARG A 233 11.64 -11.25 -5.37
C ARG A 233 10.60 -10.24 -4.82
N MET A 234 10.16 -10.45 -3.59
CA MET A 234 9.12 -9.67 -2.89
C MET A 234 7.72 -9.76 -3.51
N GLN A 235 7.48 -10.68 -4.40
CA GLN A 235 6.16 -10.98 -4.95
C GLN A 235 5.57 -12.19 -4.22
N LYS A 236 4.39 -12.03 -3.63
CA LYS A 236 3.63 -13.10 -2.99
C LYS A 236 3.27 -14.17 -4.02
N LEU A 237 3.53 -15.44 -3.70
CA LEU A 237 3.22 -16.59 -4.56
C LEU A 237 2.14 -17.48 -3.96
N VAL A 238 2.16 -17.64 -2.62
CA VAL A 238 1.18 -18.43 -1.87
C VAL A 238 0.74 -17.63 -0.67
N GLU A 239 -0.53 -17.61 -0.43
CA GLU A 239 -1.16 -17.01 0.75
C GLU A 239 -2.02 -18.08 1.43
N GLU A 240 -1.85 -18.20 2.75
CA GLU A 240 -2.57 -19.15 3.59
C GLU A 240 -3.43 -18.40 4.63
N ALA A 241 -4.66 -18.84 4.82
CA ALA A 241 -5.54 -18.32 5.86
C ALA A 241 -6.33 -19.48 6.50
N PRO A 242 -6.29 -19.62 7.84
CA PRO A 242 -5.47 -18.88 8.80
C PRO A 242 -3.98 -19.28 8.72
N SER A 243 -3.11 -18.46 9.33
CA SER A 243 -1.69 -18.81 9.45
C SER A 243 -1.50 -20.05 10.32
N PRO A 244 -0.71 -21.05 9.86
CA PRO A 244 -0.53 -22.31 10.61
C PRO A 244 0.33 -22.15 11.88
N ILE A 245 0.98 -21.00 12.07
CA ILE A 245 1.89 -20.77 13.20
C ILE A 245 1.34 -19.84 14.28
N LEU A 246 0.22 -19.12 14.02
CA LEU A 246 -0.33 -18.21 15.01
C LEU A 246 -1.25 -18.92 15.99
N SER A 247 -1.02 -18.71 17.30
CA SER A 247 -2.02 -19.03 18.32
C SER A 247 -3.20 -18.05 18.21
N GLU A 248 -4.36 -18.47 18.76
CA GLU A 248 -5.54 -17.60 18.78
C GLU A 248 -5.28 -16.28 19.54
N GLU A 249 -4.54 -16.33 20.65
CA GLU A 249 -4.16 -15.13 21.40
C GLU A 249 -3.33 -14.17 20.55
N LYS A 250 -2.35 -14.69 19.80
CA LYS A 250 -1.49 -13.86 18.93
C LYS A 250 -2.26 -13.30 17.75
N ARG A 251 -3.19 -14.06 17.19
CA ARG A 251 -4.11 -13.61 16.14
C ARG A 251 -4.94 -12.42 16.63
N GLN A 252 -5.52 -12.53 17.83
CA GLN A 252 -6.31 -11.43 18.42
C GLN A 252 -5.45 -10.20 18.76
N GLU A 253 -4.25 -10.41 19.30
CA GLU A 253 -3.30 -9.31 19.57
C GLU A 253 -2.97 -8.53 18.29
N MET A 254 -2.61 -9.24 17.21
CA MET A 254 -2.29 -8.63 15.91
C MET A 254 -3.51 -7.97 15.28
N GLY A 255 -4.66 -8.64 15.30
CA GLY A 255 -5.93 -8.10 14.81
C GLY A 255 -6.33 -6.81 15.52
N ASN A 256 -6.23 -6.77 16.85
CA ASN A 256 -6.50 -5.58 17.63
C ASN A 256 -5.50 -4.44 17.35
N ALA A 257 -4.23 -4.76 17.09
CA ALA A 257 -3.22 -3.78 16.68
C ALA A 257 -3.59 -3.19 15.31
N ALA A 258 -4.01 -4.01 14.35
CA ALA A 258 -4.47 -3.57 13.03
C ALA A 258 -5.72 -2.67 13.11
N VAL A 259 -6.68 -3.00 13.98
CA VAL A 259 -7.85 -2.15 14.23
C VAL A 259 -7.44 -0.78 14.80
N ARG A 260 -6.49 -0.75 15.76
CA ARG A 260 -5.97 0.53 16.28
C ARG A 260 -5.27 1.35 15.20
N ALA A 261 -4.46 0.69 14.36
CA ALA A 261 -3.78 1.33 13.24
C ALA A 261 -4.77 2.00 12.28
N ALA A 262 -5.79 1.26 11.85
CA ALA A 262 -6.82 1.76 10.95
C ALA A 262 -7.62 2.93 11.55
N LYS A 263 -8.01 2.82 12.83
CA LYS A 263 -8.71 3.91 13.53
C LYS A 263 -7.87 5.18 13.65
N ALA A 264 -6.56 5.06 13.87
CA ALA A 264 -5.65 6.21 13.99
C ALA A 264 -5.59 7.08 12.74
N VAL A 265 -5.87 6.50 11.58
CA VAL A 265 -5.86 7.21 10.28
C VAL A 265 -7.26 7.39 9.69
N ASN A 266 -8.31 7.08 10.44
CA ASN A 266 -9.71 7.12 9.98
C ASN A 266 -9.91 6.29 8.69
N TYR A 267 -9.38 5.06 8.69
CA TYR A 267 -9.43 4.20 7.53
C TYR A 267 -10.86 3.74 7.23
N GLU A 268 -11.31 3.92 5.99
CA GLU A 268 -12.58 3.43 5.47
C GLU A 268 -12.34 2.33 4.43
N ASN A 269 -13.34 1.46 4.26
CA ASN A 269 -13.35 0.38 3.30
C ASN A 269 -12.45 -0.80 3.70
N ALA A 270 -12.16 -1.67 2.74
CA ALA A 270 -11.31 -2.82 2.93
C ALA A 270 -9.83 -2.44 2.79
N GLY A 271 -9.00 -3.00 3.66
CA GLY A 271 -7.56 -2.76 3.63
C GLY A 271 -6.77 -3.86 4.32
N THR A 272 -5.45 -3.77 4.21
CA THR A 272 -4.51 -4.74 4.76
C THR A 272 -3.43 -4.02 5.56
N ILE A 273 -3.11 -4.55 6.74
CA ILE A 273 -2.06 -4.06 7.65
C ILE A 273 -1.09 -5.19 7.96
#